data_cdaad63c3c1425bfc04e23e85d63f567
#
_entry.id   cdaad63c3c1425bfc04e23e85d63f567
#
_cell.length_a   1.000
_cell.length_b   1.000
_cell.length_c   1.000
_cell.angle_alpha   90.00
_cell.angle_beta   90.00
_cell.angle_gamma   90.00
#
_symmetry.space_group_name_H-M   'P 1'
#
loop_
_entity.id
_entity.type
_entity.pdbx_description
1 polymer ?
#
loop_
_entity_poly.entity_id
_entity_poly.type
_entity_poly.pdbx_seq_one_letter_code
_entity_poly.pdbx_strand_id
1 'polypeptide(L)'
;MSKVSWKGTVLLAPVPAAIVTCRDITEDGGERVNALTVGWCGVLCSHPPKTYISLRPSRYSYDMIKHSREFVINLTTESLSRAADYLGVRSGRDEDKLAAVGLHTEPASELSAPLLAESPVCLECRVCDIMPLGSHDMFLADIVAVDVDESLLDEHGRLMLERAGLIAYAHGDYYRLGERIGDFGFSVRRRKSDGYGKRPSGAKLHTDMSISEKDTSDAARSISRRGSEAKEPVDAARATPAPAGQHKHSPARKSSGTAGEKHRKSCVSTSKRKTKAAAGGRGRRK
;
A
#
# COMPACT_ATOMS: atom_id res chain seq x y z
N MET A 1 -18.99 23.34 -20.83
CA MET A 1 -19.23 22.50 -19.64
C MET A 1 -19.11 23.39 -18.40
N SER A 2 -20.07 23.38 -17.49
CA SER A 2 -19.99 24.06 -16.19
C SER A 2 -19.38 23.10 -15.15
N LYS A 3 -18.60 23.66 -14.21
CA LYS A 3 -18.01 22.89 -13.10
C LYS A 3 -18.58 23.39 -11.78
N VAL A 4 -18.78 22.48 -10.84
CA VAL A 4 -19.17 22.78 -9.46
C VAL A 4 -17.94 22.60 -8.57
N SER A 5 -17.70 23.55 -7.67
CA SER A 5 -16.59 23.47 -6.71
C SER A 5 -17.03 22.77 -5.44
N TRP A 6 -16.27 21.76 -5.02
CA TRP A 6 -16.43 21.09 -3.73
C TRP A 6 -15.29 21.45 -2.78
N LYS A 7 -15.50 21.25 -1.49
CA LYS A 7 -14.40 21.28 -0.52
C LYS A 7 -13.38 20.18 -0.84
N GLY A 8 -12.14 20.38 -0.43
CA GLY A 8 -11.07 19.39 -0.63
C GLY A 8 -11.48 18.00 -0.14
N THR A 9 -11.35 17.01 -1.02
CA THR A 9 -11.64 15.60 -0.76
C THR A 9 -10.70 14.70 -1.56
N VAL A 10 -10.61 13.43 -1.16
CA VAL A 10 -9.82 12.41 -1.86
C VAL A 10 -10.60 11.86 -3.06
N LEU A 11 -10.28 12.35 -4.24
CA LEU A 11 -10.98 12.00 -5.49
C LEU A 11 -9.99 11.76 -6.65
N LEU A 12 -8.79 11.27 -6.37
CA LEU A 12 -7.90 10.83 -7.45
C LEU A 12 -8.35 9.44 -7.92
N ALA A 13 -8.81 9.37 -9.16
CA ALA A 13 -9.28 8.13 -9.78
C ALA A 13 -9.02 8.14 -11.29
N PRO A 14 -8.82 6.99 -11.93
CA PRO A 14 -8.69 5.67 -11.32
C PRO A 14 -7.34 5.49 -10.61
N VAL A 15 -7.29 4.55 -9.66
CA VAL A 15 -6.07 4.12 -8.98
C VAL A 15 -5.92 2.60 -9.12
N PRO A 16 -4.73 2.01 -8.95
CA PRO A 16 -4.59 0.56 -8.85
C PRO A 16 -5.29 0.08 -7.57
N ALA A 17 -5.83 -1.13 -7.60
CA ALA A 17 -6.29 -1.85 -6.42
C ALA A 17 -5.31 -2.99 -6.15
N ALA A 18 -4.11 -2.65 -5.66
CA ALA A 18 -3.03 -3.62 -5.49
C ALA A 18 -3.23 -4.49 -4.23
N ILE A 19 -2.95 -5.78 -4.33
CA ILE A 19 -2.83 -6.66 -3.17
C ILE A 19 -1.40 -6.55 -2.64
N VAL A 20 -1.25 -6.19 -1.37
CA VAL A 20 0.06 -6.10 -0.71
C VAL A 20 0.21 -7.26 0.24
N THR A 21 1.25 -8.07 0.06
CA THR A 21 1.66 -9.13 0.98
C THR A 21 2.79 -8.65 1.88
N CYS A 22 2.81 -9.13 3.11
CA CYS A 22 3.83 -8.84 4.09
C CYS A 22 4.05 -10.02 5.02
N ARG A 23 5.23 -10.07 5.61
CA ARG A 23 5.65 -11.06 6.60
C ARG A 23 6.21 -10.35 7.83
N ASP A 24 6.04 -10.97 8.98
CA ASP A 24 6.63 -10.53 10.23
C ASP A 24 6.98 -11.76 11.08
N ILE A 25 7.97 -11.63 11.92
CA ILE A 25 8.36 -12.64 12.92
C ILE A 25 7.90 -12.14 14.28
N THR A 26 7.11 -12.96 14.96
CA THR A 26 6.62 -12.66 16.31
C THR A 26 7.74 -12.81 17.35
N GLU A 27 7.56 -12.23 18.53
CA GLU A 27 8.56 -12.28 19.61
C GLU A 27 8.88 -13.72 20.08
N ASP A 28 7.95 -14.65 19.93
CA ASP A 28 8.10 -16.08 20.21
C ASP A 28 8.72 -16.86 19.03
N GLY A 29 9.15 -16.16 17.97
CA GLY A 29 9.76 -16.77 16.78
C GLY A 29 8.76 -17.36 15.77
N GLY A 30 7.45 -17.18 15.99
CA GLY A 30 6.42 -17.58 15.04
C GLY A 30 6.42 -16.68 13.79
N GLU A 31 6.06 -17.26 12.66
CA GLU A 31 5.91 -16.54 11.40
C GLU A 31 4.47 -16.12 11.17
N ARG A 32 4.28 -14.86 10.75
CA ARG A 32 2.98 -14.35 10.31
C ARG A 32 3.08 -13.81 8.91
N VAL A 33 2.19 -14.28 8.04
CA VAL A 33 1.98 -13.74 6.69
C VAL A 33 0.60 -13.14 6.63
N ASN A 34 0.47 -11.98 5.99
CA ASN A 34 -0.82 -11.36 5.75
C ASN A 34 -0.86 -10.66 4.40
N ALA A 35 -2.07 -10.48 3.88
CA ALA A 35 -2.33 -9.69 2.69
C ALA A 35 -3.40 -8.63 2.95
N LEU A 36 -3.30 -7.48 2.28
CA LEU A 36 -4.32 -6.43 2.30
C LEU A 36 -4.40 -5.74 0.94
N THR A 37 -5.54 -5.15 0.64
CA THR A 37 -5.70 -4.35 -0.57
C THR A 37 -5.44 -2.88 -0.29
N VAL A 38 -4.65 -2.27 -1.17
CA VAL A 38 -4.26 -0.87 -1.11
C VAL A 38 -4.62 -0.18 -2.42
N GLY A 39 -5.43 0.88 -2.34
CA GLY A 39 -5.72 1.76 -3.48
C GLY A 39 -4.79 2.98 -3.53
N TRP A 40 -4.13 3.31 -2.42
CA TRP A 40 -3.23 4.45 -2.36
C TRP A 40 -1.78 4.00 -2.42
N CYS A 41 -1.34 3.74 -3.64
CA CYS A 41 0.02 3.38 -4.00
C CYS A 41 0.37 3.97 -5.36
N GLY A 42 1.65 4.07 -5.66
CA GLY A 42 2.11 4.62 -6.94
C GLY A 42 3.61 4.71 -7.04
N VAL A 43 4.09 4.97 -8.25
CA VAL A 43 5.52 5.16 -8.56
C VAL A 43 5.92 6.58 -8.20
N LEU A 44 7.10 6.74 -7.58
CA LEU A 44 7.64 8.04 -7.14
C LEU A 44 8.89 8.45 -7.93
N CYS A 45 9.75 7.49 -8.26
CA CYS A 45 11.03 7.76 -8.90
C CYS A 45 11.44 6.58 -9.77
N SER A 46 12.14 6.84 -10.87
CA SER A 46 12.64 5.81 -11.78
C SER A 46 14.11 5.44 -11.51
N HIS A 47 14.91 6.38 -10.98
CA HIS A 47 16.34 6.18 -10.71
C HIS A 47 16.73 6.81 -9.37
N PRO A 48 16.86 6.05 -8.28
CA PRO A 48 16.49 4.62 -8.15
C PRO A 48 14.98 4.39 -8.24
N PRO A 49 14.53 3.18 -8.61
CA PRO A 49 13.10 2.88 -8.71
C PRO A 49 12.46 2.90 -7.32
N LYS A 50 11.47 3.78 -7.11
CA LYS A 50 10.79 3.96 -5.83
C LYS A 50 9.29 3.96 -5.99
N THR A 51 8.63 3.40 -5.00
CA THR A 51 7.17 3.33 -4.86
C THR A 51 6.75 3.73 -3.46
N TYR A 52 5.46 3.85 -3.25
CA TYR A 52 4.88 4.02 -1.92
C TYR A 52 3.58 3.24 -1.79
N ILE A 53 3.27 2.91 -0.56
CA ILE A 53 1.91 2.56 -0.11
C ILE A 53 1.52 3.46 1.05
N SER A 54 0.24 3.81 1.15
CA SER A 54 -0.27 4.64 2.23
C SER A 54 -1.26 3.84 3.07
N LEU A 55 -0.93 3.62 4.35
CA LEU A 55 -1.65 2.75 5.26
C LEU A 55 -2.14 3.49 6.50
N ARG A 56 -3.34 3.12 6.97
CA ARG A 56 -3.78 3.54 8.30
C ARG A 56 -3.05 2.74 9.37
N PRO A 57 -2.59 3.37 10.47
CA PRO A 57 -1.95 2.66 11.59
C PRO A 57 -2.83 1.56 12.22
N SER A 58 -4.16 1.65 12.06
CA SER A 58 -5.10 0.64 12.56
C SER A 58 -5.13 -0.67 11.73
N ARG A 59 -4.54 -0.72 10.54
CA ARG A 59 -4.48 -1.93 9.73
C ARG A 59 -3.54 -2.96 10.34
N TYR A 60 -3.94 -4.24 10.31
CA TYR A 60 -3.13 -5.32 10.87
C TYR A 60 -1.72 -5.42 10.25
N SER A 61 -1.62 -5.25 8.94
CA SER A 61 -0.32 -5.26 8.24
C SER A 61 0.56 -4.05 8.53
N TYR A 62 0.04 -2.99 9.17
CA TYR A 62 0.82 -1.79 9.41
C TYR A 62 2.07 -2.06 10.27
N ASP A 63 1.87 -2.69 11.44
CA ASP A 63 2.98 -3.02 12.33
C ASP A 63 3.90 -4.09 11.72
N MET A 64 3.34 -5.07 11.01
CA MET A 64 4.12 -6.10 10.32
C MET A 64 5.12 -5.46 9.33
N ILE A 65 4.65 -4.57 8.44
CA ILE A 65 5.49 -3.87 7.46
C ILE A 65 6.46 -2.90 8.14
N LYS A 66 6.04 -2.24 9.21
CA LYS A 66 6.88 -1.34 9.99
C LYS A 66 8.06 -2.07 10.64
N HIS A 67 7.85 -3.28 11.14
CA HIS A 67 8.89 -4.10 11.78
C HIS A 67 9.79 -4.76 10.74
N SER A 68 9.22 -5.48 9.77
CA SER A 68 10.00 -6.19 8.75
C SER A 68 10.71 -5.26 7.76
N ARG A 69 10.18 -4.06 7.55
CA ARG A 69 10.63 -3.11 6.53
C ARG A 69 10.50 -3.64 5.11
N GLU A 70 9.60 -4.60 4.89
CA GLU A 70 9.42 -5.29 3.62
C GLU A 70 7.94 -5.48 3.30
N PHE A 71 7.61 -5.38 2.02
CA PHE A 71 6.31 -5.76 1.47
C PHE A 71 6.42 -6.04 -0.02
N VAL A 72 5.46 -6.78 -0.57
CA VAL A 72 5.34 -6.99 -2.01
C VAL A 72 4.04 -6.39 -2.51
N ILE A 73 4.12 -5.62 -3.60
CA ILE A 73 2.94 -5.14 -4.34
C ILE A 73 2.64 -6.16 -5.44
N ASN A 74 1.51 -6.85 -5.33
CA ASN A 74 1.04 -7.82 -6.31
C ASN A 74 -0.03 -7.15 -7.17
N LEU A 75 0.18 -7.07 -8.48
CA LEU A 75 -0.77 -6.43 -9.39
C LEU A 75 -2.04 -7.27 -9.51
N THR A 76 -3.18 -6.62 -9.38
CA THR A 76 -4.47 -7.29 -9.30
C THR A 76 -5.10 -7.41 -10.69
N THR A 77 -5.48 -8.63 -11.04
CA THR A 77 -6.19 -8.96 -12.27
C THR A 77 -7.71 -9.03 -12.04
N GLU A 78 -8.46 -9.18 -13.11
CA GLU A 78 -9.89 -9.41 -13.04
C GLU A 78 -10.25 -10.65 -12.20
N SER A 79 -9.53 -11.75 -12.37
CA SER A 79 -9.74 -12.98 -11.60
C SER A 79 -9.50 -12.79 -10.09
N LEU A 80 -8.61 -11.90 -9.72
CA LEU A 80 -8.29 -11.55 -8.34
C LEU A 80 -9.21 -10.49 -7.73
N SER A 81 -10.15 -9.90 -8.49
CA SER A 81 -10.96 -8.76 -8.03
C SER A 81 -11.77 -9.05 -6.77
N ARG A 82 -12.39 -10.23 -6.66
CA ARG A 82 -13.13 -10.64 -5.45
C ARG A 82 -12.23 -10.82 -4.24
N ALA A 83 -11.05 -11.41 -4.44
CA ALA A 83 -10.06 -11.56 -3.39
C ALA A 83 -9.53 -10.20 -2.95
N ALA A 84 -9.25 -9.30 -3.88
CA ALA A 84 -8.84 -7.93 -3.58
C ALA A 84 -9.86 -7.19 -2.70
N ASP A 85 -11.15 -7.28 -3.04
CA ASP A 85 -12.20 -6.68 -2.22
C ASP A 85 -12.21 -7.28 -0.80
N TYR A 86 -12.23 -8.60 -0.70
CA TYR A 86 -12.22 -9.31 0.59
C TYR A 86 -11.01 -8.93 1.46
N LEU A 87 -9.80 -8.96 0.89
CA LEU A 87 -8.55 -8.62 1.58
C LEU A 87 -8.52 -7.15 2.04
N GLY A 88 -9.24 -6.27 1.35
CA GLY A 88 -9.39 -4.85 1.71
C GLY A 88 -10.34 -4.60 2.88
N VAL A 89 -11.38 -5.45 3.03
CA VAL A 89 -12.45 -5.30 4.03
C VAL A 89 -12.15 -6.06 5.31
N ARG A 90 -11.70 -7.33 5.20
CA ARG A 90 -11.46 -8.21 6.35
C ARG A 90 -10.14 -7.93 7.04
N SER A 91 -10.02 -8.35 8.31
CA SER A 91 -8.82 -8.17 9.12
C SER A 91 -8.09 -9.50 9.34
N GLY A 92 -6.77 -9.52 9.15
CA GLY A 92 -5.92 -10.66 9.49
C GLY A 92 -5.76 -10.91 11.01
N ARG A 93 -6.38 -10.05 11.86
CA ARG A 93 -6.50 -10.34 13.30
C ARG A 93 -7.56 -11.37 13.60
N ASP A 94 -8.57 -11.47 12.74
CA ASP A 94 -9.78 -12.24 12.98
C ASP A 94 -9.74 -13.59 12.26
N GLU A 95 -8.99 -13.69 11.15
CA GLU A 95 -8.96 -14.87 10.29
C GLU A 95 -7.71 -14.93 9.40
N ASP A 96 -7.37 -16.12 8.92
CA ASP A 96 -6.43 -16.30 7.81
C ASP A 96 -7.14 -15.91 6.48
N LYS A 97 -6.89 -14.70 6.03
CA LYS A 97 -7.55 -14.16 4.86
C LYS A 97 -7.12 -14.81 3.55
N LEU A 98 -5.85 -15.24 3.44
CA LEU A 98 -5.34 -15.91 2.25
C LEU A 98 -6.03 -17.26 2.07
N ALA A 99 -6.09 -18.07 3.14
CA ALA A 99 -6.81 -19.33 3.14
C ALA A 99 -8.31 -19.12 2.84
N ALA A 100 -8.93 -18.07 3.40
CA ALA A 100 -10.36 -17.79 3.21
C ALA A 100 -10.74 -17.48 1.76
N VAL A 101 -9.81 -16.93 0.97
CA VAL A 101 -10.03 -16.62 -0.47
C VAL A 101 -9.35 -17.62 -1.41
N GLY A 102 -8.67 -18.65 -0.86
CA GLY A 102 -7.99 -19.68 -1.64
C GLY A 102 -6.79 -19.16 -2.44
N LEU A 103 -6.04 -18.19 -1.88
CA LEU A 103 -4.83 -17.65 -2.48
C LEU A 103 -3.59 -18.24 -1.81
N HIS A 104 -2.53 -18.37 -2.59
CA HIS A 104 -1.26 -18.98 -2.20
C HIS A 104 -0.13 -17.96 -2.26
N THR A 105 0.87 -18.20 -1.43
CA THR A 105 2.09 -17.41 -1.46
C THR A 105 3.25 -18.27 -1.92
N GLU A 106 4.23 -17.63 -2.56
CA GLU A 106 5.50 -18.24 -2.95
C GLU A 106 6.69 -17.36 -2.52
N PRO A 107 7.89 -17.93 -2.38
CA PRO A 107 9.06 -17.17 -1.97
C PRO A 107 9.38 -16.05 -2.94
N ALA A 108 9.71 -14.88 -2.43
CA ALA A 108 10.28 -13.77 -3.17
C ALA A 108 11.77 -14.01 -3.46
N SER A 109 12.32 -13.32 -4.45
CA SER A 109 13.73 -13.48 -4.86
C SER A 109 14.70 -12.73 -3.94
N GLU A 110 14.32 -11.56 -3.43
CA GLU A 110 15.17 -10.64 -2.68
C GLU A 110 14.69 -10.34 -1.26
N LEU A 111 13.41 -10.63 -0.95
CA LEU A 111 12.79 -10.29 0.32
C LEU A 111 12.27 -11.51 1.07
N SER A 112 12.00 -11.31 2.35
CA SER A 112 11.33 -12.32 3.18
C SER A 112 9.80 -12.25 3.05
N ALA A 113 9.25 -11.11 2.66
CA ALA A 113 7.83 -10.94 2.36
C ALA A 113 7.48 -11.72 1.08
N PRO A 114 6.47 -12.62 1.11
CA PRO A 114 6.21 -13.50 -0.01
C PRO A 114 5.47 -12.83 -1.16
N LEU A 115 5.63 -13.38 -2.37
CA LEU A 115 4.81 -13.08 -3.54
C LEU A 115 3.42 -13.70 -3.38
N LEU A 116 2.46 -13.20 -4.13
CA LEU A 116 1.18 -13.85 -4.34
C LEU A 116 1.24 -14.67 -5.63
N ALA A 117 1.15 -16.01 -5.53
CA ALA A 117 1.34 -16.93 -6.64
C ALA A 117 0.39 -16.68 -7.83
N GLU A 118 -0.82 -16.18 -7.57
CA GLU A 118 -1.83 -15.90 -8.59
C GLU A 118 -1.69 -14.51 -9.23
N SER A 119 -0.73 -13.67 -8.75
CA SER A 119 -0.48 -12.36 -9.35
C SER A 119 0.54 -12.47 -10.48
N PRO A 120 0.24 -11.95 -11.67
CA PRO A 120 1.15 -12.09 -12.80
C PRO A 120 2.37 -11.14 -12.76
N VAL A 121 2.35 -10.15 -11.87
CA VAL A 121 3.47 -9.20 -11.67
C VAL A 121 3.53 -8.80 -10.21
N CYS A 122 4.68 -9.00 -9.59
CA CYS A 122 4.94 -8.71 -8.19
C CYS A 122 6.15 -7.76 -8.08
N LEU A 123 6.02 -6.71 -7.27
CA LEU A 123 7.10 -5.75 -7.01
C LEU A 123 7.57 -5.94 -5.58
N GLU A 124 8.80 -6.39 -5.40
CA GLU A 124 9.46 -6.54 -4.12
C GLU A 124 9.95 -5.18 -3.61
N CYS A 125 9.47 -4.77 -2.45
CA CYS A 125 9.64 -3.40 -1.95
C CYS A 125 10.29 -3.38 -0.57
N ARG A 126 11.46 -2.74 -0.46
CA ARG A 126 12.15 -2.50 0.80
C ARG A 126 11.89 -1.09 1.30
N VAL A 127 11.28 -0.96 2.48
CA VAL A 127 10.91 0.33 3.06
C VAL A 127 12.15 1.12 3.45
N CYS A 128 12.34 2.28 2.85
CA CYS A 128 13.43 3.20 3.20
C CYS A 128 13.00 4.27 4.21
N ASP A 129 11.73 4.71 4.19
CA ASP A 129 11.20 5.70 5.13
C ASP A 129 9.72 5.50 5.41
N ILE A 130 9.24 6.03 6.55
CA ILE A 130 7.82 6.03 6.92
C ILE A 130 7.45 7.45 7.34
N MET A 131 6.58 8.08 6.57
CA MET A 131 6.18 9.47 6.76
C MET A 131 4.75 9.57 7.30
N PRO A 132 4.55 10.07 8.54
CA PRO A 132 3.22 10.32 9.10
C PRO A 132 2.52 11.46 8.34
N LEU A 133 1.28 11.21 7.86
CA LEU A 133 0.48 12.18 7.11
C LEU A 133 -0.87 12.51 7.79
N GLY A 134 -1.05 12.09 9.05
CA GLY A 134 -2.30 12.25 9.79
C GLY A 134 -3.10 10.94 9.87
N SER A 135 -4.12 10.73 9.06
CA SER A 135 -4.93 9.49 9.09
C SER A 135 -4.23 8.27 8.50
N HIS A 136 -3.19 8.47 7.73
CA HIS A 136 -2.38 7.44 7.09
C HIS A 136 -0.91 7.80 7.21
N ASP A 137 -0.07 6.79 7.21
CA ASP A 137 1.36 6.95 7.05
C ASP A 137 1.78 6.42 5.68
N MET A 138 2.68 7.15 5.01
CA MET A 138 3.25 6.74 3.74
C MET A 138 4.52 5.92 3.99
N PHE A 139 4.51 4.69 3.51
CA PHE A 139 5.68 3.82 3.48
C PHE A 139 6.38 4.02 2.13
N LEU A 140 7.47 4.76 2.15
CA LEU A 140 8.34 4.97 1.01
C LEU A 140 9.27 3.77 0.86
N ALA A 141 9.36 3.18 -0.32
CA ALA A 141 10.14 1.98 -0.55
C ALA A 141 10.93 2.01 -1.86
N ASP A 142 12.09 1.36 -1.85
CA ASP A 142 12.83 0.99 -3.05
C ASP A 142 12.22 -0.28 -3.64
N ILE A 143 12.01 -0.30 -4.96
CA ILE A 143 11.66 -1.53 -5.69
C ILE A 143 12.98 -2.26 -5.93
N VAL A 144 13.19 -3.40 -5.26
CA VAL A 144 14.45 -4.15 -5.30
C VAL A 144 14.44 -5.28 -6.32
N ALA A 145 13.24 -5.81 -6.64
CA ALA A 145 13.03 -6.78 -7.71
C ALA A 145 11.62 -6.66 -8.27
N VAL A 146 11.42 -7.20 -9.48
CA VAL A 146 10.10 -7.33 -10.11
C VAL A 146 10.02 -8.73 -10.71
N ASP A 147 9.09 -9.53 -10.19
CA ASP A 147 8.81 -10.87 -10.66
C ASP A 147 7.64 -10.83 -11.64
N VAL A 148 7.79 -11.51 -12.76
CA VAL A 148 6.84 -11.47 -13.88
C VAL A 148 6.54 -12.90 -14.33
N ASP A 149 5.25 -13.21 -14.52
CA ASP A 149 4.83 -14.47 -15.12
C ASP A 149 5.38 -14.57 -16.54
N GLU A 150 6.08 -15.66 -16.84
CA GLU A 150 6.69 -15.91 -18.15
C GLU A 150 5.69 -15.84 -19.31
N SER A 151 4.41 -16.18 -19.08
CA SER A 151 3.35 -16.09 -20.07
C SER A 151 3.08 -14.65 -20.56
N LEU A 152 3.51 -13.66 -19.81
CA LEU A 152 3.44 -12.25 -20.19
C LEU A 152 4.63 -11.78 -21.03
N LEU A 153 5.63 -12.63 -21.26
CA LEU A 153 6.76 -12.29 -22.11
C LEU A 153 6.48 -12.72 -23.56
N ASP A 154 6.92 -11.90 -24.52
CA ASP A 154 6.93 -12.30 -25.92
C ASP A 154 8.22 -13.12 -26.25
N GLU A 155 8.32 -13.59 -27.48
CA GLU A 155 9.47 -14.38 -27.97
C GLU A 155 10.83 -13.66 -27.87
N HIS A 156 10.82 -12.35 -27.60
CA HIS A 156 12.01 -11.51 -27.44
C HIS A 156 12.22 -11.10 -25.96
N GLY A 157 11.46 -11.67 -25.01
CA GLY A 157 11.52 -11.36 -23.59
C GLY A 157 10.92 -10.00 -23.23
N ARG A 158 10.11 -9.39 -24.11
CA ARG A 158 9.44 -8.12 -23.83
C ARG A 158 8.13 -8.35 -23.08
N LEU A 159 7.91 -7.60 -22.00
CA LEU A 159 6.69 -7.65 -21.20
C LEU A 159 5.48 -7.15 -22.01
N MET A 160 4.45 -7.98 -22.10
CA MET A 160 3.15 -7.73 -22.72
C MET A 160 2.10 -7.49 -21.63
N LEU A 161 2.29 -6.44 -20.82
CA LEU A 161 1.47 -6.15 -19.63
C LEU A 161 -0.03 -6.01 -19.95
N GLU A 162 -0.39 -5.64 -21.17
CA GLU A 162 -1.77 -5.57 -21.66
C GLU A 162 -2.50 -6.92 -21.68
N ARG A 163 -1.75 -8.05 -21.59
CA ARG A 163 -2.29 -9.40 -21.51
C ARG A 163 -2.63 -9.83 -20.09
N ALA A 164 -2.14 -9.11 -19.09
CA ALA A 164 -2.30 -9.47 -17.68
C ALA A 164 -3.72 -9.34 -17.15
N GLY A 165 -4.63 -8.67 -17.88
CA GLY A 165 -6.01 -8.46 -17.42
C GLY A 165 -6.12 -7.62 -16.16
N LEU A 166 -5.26 -6.61 -16.02
CA LEU A 166 -5.23 -5.72 -14.86
C LEU A 166 -6.54 -4.94 -14.70
N ILE A 167 -6.85 -4.57 -13.47
CA ILE A 167 -8.03 -3.78 -13.11
C ILE A 167 -7.65 -2.41 -12.56
N ALA A 168 -8.62 -1.50 -12.57
CA ALA A 168 -8.54 -0.20 -11.93
C ALA A 168 -9.65 -0.05 -10.89
N TYR A 169 -9.42 0.77 -9.86
CA TYR A 169 -10.39 1.11 -8.84
C TYR A 169 -10.76 2.61 -8.95
N ALA A 170 -12.04 2.91 -9.01
CA ALA A 170 -12.51 4.28 -9.08
C ALA A 170 -13.78 4.45 -8.25
N HIS A 171 -13.69 5.30 -7.25
CA HIS A 171 -14.82 5.78 -6.46
C HIS A 171 -15.73 4.67 -5.85
N GLY A 172 -15.12 3.59 -5.40
CA GLY A 172 -15.83 2.47 -4.77
C GLY A 172 -16.02 1.25 -5.66
N ASP A 173 -15.76 1.36 -6.96
CA ASP A 173 -15.99 0.30 -7.94
C ASP A 173 -14.69 -0.18 -8.58
N TYR A 174 -14.70 -1.44 -9.02
CA TYR A 174 -13.62 -2.07 -9.77
C TYR A 174 -13.95 -2.10 -11.25
N TYR A 175 -13.00 -1.74 -12.11
CA TYR A 175 -13.17 -1.66 -13.56
C TYR A 175 -12.10 -2.44 -14.29
N ARG A 176 -12.48 -3.07 -15.40
CA ARG A 176 -11.51 -3.58 -16.38
C ARG A 176 -10.84 -2.40 -17.09
N LEU A 177 -9.59 -2.58 -17.50
CA LEU A 177 -8.98 -1.69 -18.47
C LEU A 177 -9.64 -1.95 -19.83
N GLY A 178 -10.06 -0.87 -20.50
CA GLY A 178 -10.68 -0.93 -21.81
C GLY A 178 -9.68 -1.10 -22.95
N GLU A 179 -10.16 -0.81 -24.19
CA GLU A 179 -9.31 -0.86 -25.37
C GLU A 179 -8.15 0.16 -25.28
N ARG A 180 -7.02 -0.24 -25.85
CA ARG A 180 -5.85 0.62 -25.97
C ARG A 180 -6.15 1.81 -26.87
N ILE A 181 -6.06 3.04 -26.36
CA ILE A 181 -6.32 4.27 -27.08
C ILE A 181 -5.09 4.85 -27.77
N GLY A 182 -3.88 4.44 -27.40
CA GLY A 182 -2.61 4.92 -27.96
C GLY A 182 -1.40 4.37 -27.24
N ASP A 183 -0.21 4.72 -27.72
CA ASP A 183 1.07 4.43 -27.11
C ASP A 183 1.80 5.72 -26.75
N PHE A 184 2.83 5.64 -25.91
CA PHE A 184 3.59 6.82 -25.50
C PHE A 184 4.11 7.61 -26.71
N GLY A 185 3.83 8.92 -26.74
CA GLY A 185 4.21 9.80 -27.84
C GLY A 185 3.31 9.75 -29.09
N PHE A 186 2.18 9.01 -29.07
CA PHE A 186 1.29 8.92 -30.24
C PHE A 186 0.74 10.30 -30.68
N SER A 187 0.57 11.23 -29.77
CA SER A 187 0.00 12.56 -30.04
C SER A 187 0.95 13.50 -30.83
N VAL A 188 2.26 13.29 -30.69
CA VAL A 188 3.30 14.12 -31.34
C VAL A 188 3.97 13.43 -32.52
N ARG A 189 3.58 12.19 -32.81
CA ARG A 189 4.11 11.42 -33.93
C ARG A 189 3.61 12.04 -35.23
N ARG A 190 4.54 12.46 -36.11
CA ARG A 190 4.18 12.94 -37.45
C ARG A 190 3.43 11.81 -38.17
N ARG A 191 2.21 12.07 -38.66
CA ARG A 191 1.52 11.19 -39.60
C ARG A 191 2.41 11.13 -40.85
N LYS A 192 2.93 9.95 -41.19
CA LYS A 192 3.47 9.74 -42.53
C LYS A 192 2.27 9.88 -43.46
N SER A 193 2.32 10.91 -44.36
CA SER A 193 1.33 11.05 -45.40
C SER A 193 1.32 9.79 -46.27
N ASP A 194 0.21 9.12 -46.26
CA ASP A 194 -0.32 8.23 -47.25
C ASP A 194 0.54 7.09 -47.79
N GLY A 195 0.33 5.94 -47.23
CA GLY A 195 0.48 4.63 -47.81
C GLY A 195 -0.44 3.70 -47.07
N TYR A 196 -1.60 3.44 -47.65
CA TYR A 196 -2.51 2.38 -47.20
C TYR A 196 -1.76 1.06 -47.21
N GLY A 197 -1.23 0.63 -46.04
CA GLY A 197 -0.50 -0.63 -46.01
C GLY A 197 0.21 -0.87 -44.68
N LYS A 198 -0.28 -1.87 -43.97
CA LYS A 198 0.34 -2.64 -42.89
C LYS A 198 0.73 -1.84 -41.62
N ARG A 199 -0.01 -2.09 -40.54
CA ARG A 199 0.40 -1.74 -39.17
C ARG A 199 1.84 -2.19 -38.93
N PRO A 200 2.77 -1.32 -38.47
CA PRO A 200 4.04 -1.80 -37.98
C PRO A 200 3.78 -2.46 -36.61
N SER A 201 3.89 -3.80 -36.56
CA SER A 201 4.14 -4.53 -35.35
C SER A 201 5.50 -4.07 -34.82
N GLY A 202 5.56 -3.41 -33.66
CA GLY A 202 6.82 -3.13 -33.00
C GLY A 202 7.15 -1.67 -32.75
N ALA A 203 6.29 -0.92 -32.06
CA ALA A 203 6.81 0.22 -31.30
C ALA A 203 7.52 -0.33 -30.07
N LYS A 204 8.85 -0.30 -30.05
CA LYS A 204 9.64 -0.56 -28.86
C LYS A 204 9.18 0.47 -27.81
N LEU A 205 8.47 0.02 -26.78
CA LEU A 205 8.51 0.71 -25.50
C LEU A 205 9.99 0.66 -25.11
N HIS A 206 10.61 1.80 -24.91
CA HIS A 206 11.90 1.87 -24.26
C HIS A 206 11.74 1.37 -22.83
N THR A 207 11.77 0.07 -22.64
CA THR A 207 12.23 -0.57 -21.43
C THR A 207 13.73 -0.83 -21.61
N ASP A 208 14.48 0.25 -21.87
CA ASP A 208 15.92 0.20 -21.74
C ASP A 208 16.22 0.37 -20.25
N MET A 209 16.00 -0.71 -19.50
CA MET A 209 16.46 -0.87 -18.12
C MET A 209 17.89 -1.41 -18.06
N SER A 210 18.65 -1.32 -19.15
CA SER A 210 20.09 -1.48 -19.08
C SER A 210 20.68 -0.19 -18.51
N ILE A 211 21.02 -0.22 -17.24
CA ILE A 211 21.87 0.80 -16.60
C ILE A 211 23.20 0.77 -17.35
N SER A 212 23.44 1.74 -18.25
CA SER A 212 24.77 1.88 -18.82
C SER A 212 25.71 2.30 -17.70
N GLU A 213 26.86 1.62 -17.58
CA GLU A 213 27.91 1.95 -16.60
C GLU A 213 28.39 3.42 -16.69
N LYS A 214 28.02 4.16 -17.72
CA LYS A 214 28.28 5.59 -17.86
C LYS A 214 27.46 6.48 -16.92
N ASP A 215 26.19 6.12 -16.64
CA ASP A 215 25.33 6.95 -15.78
C ASP A 215 25.74 6.88 -14.30
N THR A 216 26.39 5.78 -13.88
CA THR A 216 26.93 5.67 -12.52
C THR A 216 28.18 6.51 -12.31
N SER A 217 28.98 6.78 -13.36
CA SER A 217 30.21 7.57 -13.26
C SER A 217 29.93 9.08 -13.11
N ASP A 218 28.86 9.57 -13.74
CA ASP A 218 28.50 11.00 -13.66
C ASP A 218 27.76 11.35 -12.33
N ALA A 219 26.98 10.41 -11.79
CA ALA A 219 26.39 10.57 -10.46
C ALA A 219 27.48 10.60 -9.36
N ALA A 220 28.50 9.74 -9.45
CA ALA A 220 29.61 9.74 -8.51
C ALA A 220 30.49 11.01 -8.63
N ARG A 221 30.68 11.55 -9.83
CA ARG A 221 31.41 12.82 -10.04
C ARG A 221 30.67 14.04 -9.54
N SER A 222 29.32 14.06 -9.59
CA SER A 222 28.52 15.18 -9.07
C SER A 222 28.53 15.24 -7.53
N ILE A 223 28.62 14.09 -6.85
CA ILE A 223 28.72 14.00 -5.39
C ILE A 223 30.11 14.41 -4.91
N SER A 224 31.17 14.04 -5.66
CA SER A 224 32.55 14.42 -5.31
C SER A 224 32.83 15.93 -5.45
N ARG A 225 32.15 16.62 -6.39
CA ARG A 225 32.31 18.08 -6.58
C ARG A 225 31.57 18.93 -5.55
N ARG A 226 30.57 18.40 -4.83
CA ARG A 226 29.87 19.12 -3.74
C ARG A 226 30.52 18.96 -2.37
N GLY A 227 31.52 18.09 -2.21
CA GLY A 227 32.24 17.85 -0.97
C GLY A 227 33.48 18.73 -0.73
N SER A 228 33.90 19.58 -1.68
CA SER A 228 35.13 20.36 -1.60
C SER A 228 34.96 21.86 -1.29
N GLU A 229 33.73 22.35 -1.02
CA GLU A 229 33.48 23.72 -0.57
C GLU A 229 32.91 23.77 0.86
N ALA A 230 33.54 23.06 1.79
CA ALA A 230 33.34 23.28 3.21
C ALA A 230 34.35 24.32 3.70
N LYS A 231 33.88 25.52 3.99
CA LYS A 231 34.64 26.63 4.62
C LYS A 231 35.11 26.25 6.01
N GLU A 232 36.28 26.78 6.35
CA GLU A 232 36.97 26.64 7.61
C GLU A 232 36.13 26.96 8.89
N PRO A 233 36.51 26.42 10.06
CA PRO A 233 35.75 26.58 11.30
C PRO A 233 36.01 27.95 11.92
N VAL A 234 34.91 28.62 12.27
CA VAL A 234 34.97 29.85 13.08
C VAL A 234 35.07 29.45 14.55
N ASP A 235 35.98 30.07 15.27
CA ASP A 235 36.41 29.91 16.65
C ASP A 235 35.31 29.63 17.66
N ALA A 236 35.56 28.63 18.49
CA ALA A 236 34.80 28.30 19.68
C ALA A 236 35.06 29.31 20.79
N ALA A 237 34.13 30.20 21.05
CA ALA A 237 34.09 30.99 22.25
C ALA A 237 33.56 30.14 23.43
N ARG A 238 34.44 29.96 24.39
CA ARG A 238 34.36 29.34 25.70
C ARG A 238 33.21 29.93 26.54
N ALA A 239 32.15 29.18 26.82
CA ALA A 239 31.16 29.53 27.85
C ALA A 239 31.28 28.58 29.03
N THR A 240 31.60 29.17 30.18
CA THR A 240 31.71 28.56 31.52
C THR A 240 30.32 28.15 32.05
N PRO A 241 30.22 27.08 32.85
CA PRO A 241 28.95 26.68 33.46
C PRO A 241 28.63 27.52 34.72
N ALA A 242 27.37 27.96 34.82
CA ALA A 242 26.83 28.61 36.04
C ALA A 242 26.24 27.56 36.99
N PRO A 243 26.21 27.85 38.32
CA PRO A 243 26.04 26.85 39.36
C PRO A 243 24.57 26.52 39.67
N ALA A 244 24.38 25.32 40.21
CA ALA A 244 23.13 24.76 40.69
C ALA A 244 22.45 25.64 41.75
N GLY A 245 21.20 26.05 41.48
CA GLY A 245 20.29 26.68 42.42
C GLY A 245 19.35 25.66 43.06
N GLN A 246 19.54 25.47 44.37
CA GLN A 246 18.65 24.76 45.27
C GLN A 246 17.33 25.50 45.40
N HIS A 247 16.20 24.84 45.18
CA HIS A 247 14.89 25.32 45.64
C HIS A 247 14.20 24.31 46.58
N LYS A 248 13.99 24.87 47.75
CA LYS A 248 13.45 24.38 49.00
C LYS A 248 12.02 23.82 48.88
N HIS A 249 11.83 22.78 49.68
CA HIS A 249 10.55 22.27 50.13
C HIS A 249 9.68 23.35 50.79
N SER A 250 8.38 23.29 50.60
CA SER A 250 7.35 23.63 51.59
C SER A 250 5.95 23.09 51.23
N PRO A 251 5.03 22.97 52.20
CA PRO A 251 4.43 21.69 52.50
C PRO A 251 2.89 21.64 52.20
N ALA A 252 2.34 20.47 52.42
CA ALA A 252 0.96 20.05 52.30
C ALA A 252 -0.05 20.98 53.06
N ARG A 253 -1.23 21.17 52.43
CA ARG A 253 -2.44 21.61 53.10
C ARG A 253 -3.53 20.57 52.96
N LYS A 254 -3.95 19.97 54.09
CA LYS A 254 -5.11 19.14 54.28
C LYS A 254 -6.35 20.02 54.42
N SER A 255 -7.48 19.61 53.85
CA SER A 255 -8.84 19.86 54.35
C SER A 255 -9.73 18.77 53.71
N SER A 256 -10.17 17.78 54.36
CA SER A 256 -11.25 17.48 55.35
C SER A 256 -12.65 17.86 54.89
N GLY A 257 -13.53 16.81 54.80
CA GLY A 257 -14.95 16.81 54.94
C GLY A 257 -15.73 16.78 53.63
N THR A 258 -16.78 16.07 53.46
CA THR A 258 -17.68 15.26 54.28
C THR A 258 -18.54 14.41 53.33
N ALA A 259 -19.05 13.33 53.88
CA ALA A 259 -19.95 12.31 53.31
C ALA A 259 -21.27 12.86 52.74
N GLY A 260 -21.82 12.15 51.79
CA GLY A 260 -23.19 12.30 51.30
C GLY A 260 -23.63 11.06 50.52
N GLU A 261 -24.20 10.13 51.26
CA GLU A 261 -24.83 8.88 50.93
C GLU A 261 -26.21 9.09 50.24
N LYS A 262 -26.62 8.06 49.44
CA LYS A 262 -27.98 7.70 48.95
C LYS A 262 -28.24 8.05 47.47
N HIS A 263 -28.61 7.14 46.61
CA HIS A 263 -29.67 6.15 46.60
C HIS A 263 -29.53 5.19 45.39
N ARG A 264 -29.69 3.92 45.70
CA ARG A 264 -30.05 2.82 44.75
C ARG A 264 -31.41 3.14 44.10
N LYS A 265 -31.55 2.88 42.82
CA LYS A 265 -32.79 2.29 42.26
C LYS A 265 -32.47 1.35 41.12
N SER A 266 -32.66 0.08 41.38
CA SER A 266 -32.86 -1.01 40.46
C SER A 266 -34.12 -0.83 39.64
N CYS A 267 -34.09 -1.13 38.38
CA CYS A 267 -35.28 -1.53 37.63
C CYS A 267 -34.97 -2.75 36.78
N VAL A 268 -35.42 -3.87 37.33
CA VAL A 268 -35.70 -5.14 36.65
C VAL A 268 -37.05 -5.01 35.98
N SER A 269 -37.19 -5.41 34.73
CA SER A 269 -38.47 -5.84 34.18
C SER A 269 -38.15 -6.84 33.03
N THR A 270 -38.26 -8.02 33.32
CA THR A 270 -38.95 -9.24 32.97
C THR A 270 -40.00 -9.16 31.85
N SER A 271 -39.87 -10.22 31.01
CA SER A 271 -40.95 -10.98 30.38
C SER A 271 -41.54 -10.44 29.08
N LYS A 272 -41.73 -11.21 28.04
CA LYS A 272 -42.50 -12.48 27.95
C LYS A 272 -42.26 -13.13 26.57
N ARG A 273 -41.97 -14.42 26.62
CA ARG A 273 -42.18 -15.39 25.55
C ARG A 273 -43.66 -15.43 25.16
N LYS A 274 -43.95 -15.47 23.86
CA LYS A 274 -45.17 -16.09 23.35
C LYS A 274 -44.82 -17.03 22.20
N THR A 275 -44.84 -18.30 22.54
CA THR A 275 -45.05 -19.46 21.66
C THR A 275 -46.48 -19.42 21.10
N LYS A 276 -46.67 -19.65 19.85
CA LYS A 276 -47.89 -20.25 19.32
C LYS A 276 -47.58 -21.18 18.17
N ALA A 277 -47.98 -22.41 18.40
CA ALA A 277 -47.85 -23.54 17.54
C ALA A 277 -49.04 -23.66 16.57
N ALA A 278 -48.78 -24.41 15.52
CA ALA A 278 -49.57 -25.44 14.87
C ALA A 278 -50.74 -25.08 13.94
N ALA A 279 -50.73 -25.78 12.89
CA ALA A 279 -51.68 -26.53 12.10
C ALA A 279 -51.77 -25.98 10.66
N GLY A 280 -51.42 -26.69 9.61
CA GLY A 280 -52.03 -27.97 9.18
C GLY A 280 -52.90 -27.65 7.96
N GLY A 281 -52.53 -28.12 6.79
CA GLY A 281 -53.36 -27.93 5.62
C GLY A 281 -52.75 -28.56 4.35
N ARG A 282 -53.06 -29.82 4.16
CA ARG A 282 -52.85 -30.53 2.89
C ARG A 282 -53.79 -29.99 1.80
N GLY A 283 -53.32 -29.90 0.58
CA GLY A 283 -54.13 -29.66 -0.59
C GLY A 283 -53.41 -30.04 -1.89
N ARG A 284 -53.82 -31.18 -2.43
CA ARG A 284 -53.37 -31.80 -3.69
C ARG A 284 -54.10 -31.16 -4.90
N ARG A 285 -53.43 -31.31 -6.05
CA ARG A 285 -53.93 -31.34 -7.45
C ARG A 285 -54.23 -29.95 -8.07
N LYS A 286 -53.78 -29.66 -9.26
CA LYS A 286 -53.63 -30.39 -10.56
C LYS A 286 -52.34 -29.91 -11.26
#